data_a306f8a00cdcbd175b3e1fa71028bb8c
#
_entry.id   a306f8a00cdcbd175b3e1fa71028bb8c
#
_cell.length_a   1.000
_cell.length_b   1.000
_cell.length_c   1.000
_cell.angle_alpha   90.00
_cell.angle_beta   90.00
_cell.angle_gamma   90.00
#
_symmetry.space_group_name_H-M   'P 1'
#
loop_
_entity.id
_entity.type
_entity.pdbx_description
1 polymer ?
#
loop_
_entity_poly.entity_id
_entity_poly.type
_entity_poly.pdbx_seq_one_letter_code
_entity_poly.pdbx_strand_id
1 'polypeptide(L)'
;SHSLSEEGISSVPQKMWPQTLKEKNTTTAEELCWQIRSFLAPLQDGHTYINYPTQQTTSHILAPIAFRTISGGLIVRKLPVKHESLLGSRLIGIEGIPVDTLYEEISKLYPTENETGKILNLCWYAHSHTVLSKLIPTLKNDSITYQLNTPDNHNIRIKLPFMPEEEWKEWNDTQKDKSRSKIPTTNLSF
;
A
#
# COMPACT_ATOMS: atom_id res chain seq x y z
N SER A 1 9.58 -21.61 13.61
CA SER A 1 10.47 -20.47 13.86
C SER A 1 11.85 -20.84 13.29
N HIS A 2 12.11 -20.47 12.04
CA HIS A 2 13.47 -20.47 11.53
C HIS A 2 14.10 -19.15 12.01
N SER A 3 14.92 -19.22 13.04
CA SER A 3 15.85 -18.16 13.34
C SER A 3 16.80 -18.06 12.13
N LEU A 4 16.90 -16.88 11.51
CA LEU A 4 17.98 -16.59 10.59
C LEU A 4 19.28 -16.95 11.34
N SER A 5 20.04 -17.91 10.82
CA SER A 5 21.34 -18.23 11.40
C SER A 5 22.22 -16.99 11.29
N GLU A 6 23.12 -16.76 12.25
CA GLU A 6 24.07 -15.64 12.20
C GLU A 6 24.84 -15.59 10.86
N GLU A 7 24.98 -16.71 10.17
CA GLU A 7 25.56 -16.82 8.83
C GLU A 7 24.74 -16.09 7.75
N GLY A 8 23.40 -16.01 7.85
CA GLY A 8 22.55 -15.30 6.88
C GLY A 8 22.76 -13.79 6.89
N ILE A 9 23.09 -13.20 8.05
CA ILE A 9 23.34 -11.76 8.18
C ILE A 9 24.75 -11.40 7.76
N SER A 10 25.72 -12.28 7.96
CA SER A 10 27.12 -12.05 7.58
C SER A 10 27.35 -12.07 6.06
N SER A 11 26.42 -12.65 5.28
CA SER A 11 26.54 -12.77 3.83
C SER A 11 26.13 -11.50 3.07
N VAL A 12 25.46 -10.53 3.70
CA VAL A 12 25.10 -9.26 3.06
C VAL A 12 26.35 -8.36 3.03
N PRO A 13 26.91 -8.06 1.85
CA PRO A 13 28.10 -7.23 1.78
C PRO A 13 27.88 -5.87 2.44
N GLN A 14 28.79 -5.44 3.32
CA GLN A 14 28.71 -4.12 4.00
C GLN A 14 28.55 -2.95 3.02
N LYS A 15 29.02 -3.07 1.79
CA LYS A 15 28.83 -2.08 0.72
C LYS A 15 27.38 -1.92 0.28
N MET A 16 26.49 -2.86 0.60
CA MET A 16 25.05 -2.77 0.33
C MET A 16 24.28 -2.02 1.44
N TRP A 17 24.94 -1.74 2.56
CA TRP A 17 24.29 -0.98 3.63
C TRP A 17 24.02 0.45 3.15
N PRO A 18 22.83 1.01 3.40
CA PRO A 18 22.53 2.38 3.08
C PRO A 18 23.62 3.32 3.62
N GLN A 19 24.01 4.31 2.83
CA GLN A 19 25.09 5.23 3.18
C GLN A 19 24.82 5.94 4.50
N THR A 20 23.58 6.24 4.79
CA THR A 20 23.09 6.81 6.06
C THR A 20 23.31 5.93 7.29
N LEU A 21 23.35 4.60 7.12
CA LEU A 21 23.77 3.70 8.22
C LEU A 21 25.29 3.71 8.44
N LYS A 22 26.05 4.12 7.43
CA LYS A 22 27.52 4.26 7.51
C LYS A 22 27.94 5.61 8.03
N GLU A 23 27.20 6.64 7.68
CA GLU A 23 27.41 8.03 8.12
C GLU A 23 26.50 8.27 9.32
N LYS A 24 27.08 8.64 10.48
CA LYS A 24 26.33 9.01 11.69
C LYS A 24 25.59 10.36 11.52
N ASN A 25 24.84 10.52 10.44
CA ASN A 25 24.08 11.72 10.16
C ASN A 25 22.72 11.67 10.86
N THR A 26 22.21 12.83 11.23
CA THR A 26 20.93 13.08 11.89
C THR A 26 19.74 12.68 10.99
N THR A 27 19.52 11.41 10.82
CA THR A 27 18.36 10.85 10.12
C THR A 27 17.25 10.63 11.14
N THR A 28 16.03 11.00 10.81
CA THR A 28 14.88 10.71 11.67
C THR A 28 14.67 9.21 11.80
N ALA A 29 14.08 8.75 12.90
CA ALA A 29 13.76 7.32 13.07
C ALA A 29 12.83 6.81 11.94
N GLU A 30 11.97 7.69 11.44
CA GLU A 30 11.10 7.39 10.28
C GLU A 30 11.92 7.15 9.01
N GLU A 31 12.83 8.05 8.69
CA GLU A 31 13.71 7.92 7.53
C GLU A 31 14.57 6.67 7.60
N LEU A 32 15.11 6.37 8.78
CA LEU A 32 15.87 5.15 9.02
C LEU A 32 15.03 3.90 8.77
N CYS A 33 13.78 3.86 9.25
CA CYS A 33 12.86 2.76 8.98
C CYS A 33 12.61 2.55 7.48
N TRP A 34 12.42 3.63 6.71
CA TRP A 34 12.24 3.55 5.26
C TRP A 34 13.47 3.02 4.54
N GLN A 35 14.66 3.45 4.96
CA GLN A 35 15.92 2.97 4.39
C GLN A 35 16.14 1.48 4.69
N ILE A 36 15.85 1.05 5.92
CA ILE A 36 15.96 -0.37 6.30
C ILE A 36 14.95 -1.20 5.48
N ARG A 37 13.73 -0.73 5.30
CA ARG A 37 12.74 -1.42 4.45
C ARG A 37 13.22 -1.60 3.01
N SER A 38 13.72 -0.53 2.39
CA SER A 38 14.27 -0.59 1.03
C SER A 38 15.49 -1.52 0.95
N PHE A 39 16.28 -1.61 2.02
CA PHE A 39 17.41 -2.53 2.10
C PHE A 39 16.97 -4.00 2.25
N LEU A 40 15.87 -4.25 2.96
CA LEU A 40 15.35 -5.60 3.18
C LEU A 40 14.51 -6.10 2.00
N ALA A 41 13.90 -5.22 1.22
CA ALA A 41 13.03 -5.61 0.12
C ALA A 41 13.67 -6.59 -0.90
N PRO A 42 14.96 -6.44 -1.29
CA PRO A 42 15.62 -7.40 -2.20
C PRO A 42 15.81 -8.81 -1.62
N LEU A 43 15.64 -9.01 -0.31
CA LEU A 43 15.71 -10.34 0.30
C LEU A 43 14.53 -11.23 -0.09
N GLN A 44 13.44 -10.63 -0.60
CA GLN A 44 12.21 -11.31 -1.03
C GLN A 44 11.62 -12.26 0.04
N ASP A 45 11.85 -11.94 1.32
CA ASP A 45 11.32 -12.67 2.46
C ASP A 45 10.20 -11.86 3.12
N GLY A 46 8.95 -12.29 2.94
CA GLY A 46 7.77 -11.64 3.50
C GLY A 46 7.71 -11.64 5.02
N HIS A 47 8.56 -12.43 5.70
CA HIS A 47 8.65 -12.48 7.15
C HIS A 47 9.70 -11.49 7.70
N THR A 48 10.57 -10.96 6.84
CA THR A 48 11.57 -9.96 7.21
C THR A 48 11.02 -8.56 7.06
N TYR A 49 10.58 -7.95 8.17
CA TYR A 49 10.05 -6.60 8.16
C TYR A 49 10.47 -5.80 9.39
N ILE A 50 10.46 -4.49 9.28
CA ILE A 50 10.64 -3.57 10.40
C ILE A 50 9.32 -2.86 10.72
N ASN A 51 8.94 -2.89 11.98
CA ASN A 51 7.81 -2.10 12.48
C ASN A 51 8.26 -0.68 12.80
N TYR A 52 7.36 0.29 12.59
CA TYR A 52 7.55 1.62 13.14
C TYR A 52 7.63 1.55 14.66
N PRO A 53 8.53 2.34 15.28
CA PRO A 53 8.49 2.51 16.72
C PRO A 53 7.11 3.06 17.11
N THR A 54 6.38 2.35 17.95
CA THR A 54 5.02 2.66 18.41
C THR A 54 4.90 3.98 19.20
N GLN A 55 6.02 4.64 19.48
CA GLN A 55 6.06 5.89 20.26
C GLN A 55 6.09 7.16 19.43
N GLN A 56 6.05 7.10 18.10
CA GLN A 56 6.01 8.30 17.28
C GLN A 56 4.57 8.62 16.87
N THR A 57 4.11 9.71 17.40
CA THR A 57 2.81 10.40 17.31
C THR A 57 2.42 10.92 15.93
N THR A 58 2.85 10.32 14.86
CA THR A 58 2.23 10.58 13.56
C THR A 58 0.97 9.73 13.49
N SER A 59 -0.17 10.35 13.76
CA SER A 59 -1.46 9.73 13.55
C SER A 59 -1.52 9.22 12.10
N HIS A 60 -1.57 7.90 11.94
CA HIS A 60 -1.76 7.31 10.63
C HIS A 60 -3.10 7.79 10.08
N ILE A 61 -3.07 8.42 8.92
CA ILE A 61 -4.27 8.83 8.22
C ILE A 61 -4.47 7.97 6.97
N LEU A 62 -5.72 7.58 6.77
CA LEU A 62 -6.13 6.65 5.73
C LEU A 62 -7.28 7.24 4.92
N ALA A 63 -7.34 6.94 3.63
CA ALA A 63 -8.49 7.29 2.82
C ALA A 63 -9.65 6.28 3.04
N PRO A 64 -10.91 6.72 3.07
CA PRO A 64 -12.07 5.84 3.26
C PRO A 64 -12.39 5.04 2.00
N ILE A 65 -11.47 4.17 1.64
CA ILE A 65 -11.59 3.24 0.53
C ILE A 65 -10.92 1.92 0.93
N ALA A 66 -11.51 0.80 0.52
CA ALA A 66 -10.86 -0.49 0.66
C ALA A 66 -10.89 -1.23 -0.68
N PHE A 67 -9.83 -1.94 -0.94
CA PHE A 67 -9.66 -2.69 -2.17
C PHE A 67 -9.74 -4.20 -1.93
N ARG A 68 -9.87 -4.96 -3.01
CA ARG A 68 -9.69 -6.40 -3.07
C ARG A 68 -8.91 -6.74 -4.33
N THR A 69 -8.06 -7.75 -4.21
CA THR A 69 -7.32 -8.29 -5.34
C THR A 69 -8.23 -9.12 -6.24
N ILE A 70 -8.03 -8.98 -7.54
CA ILE A 70 -8.60 -9.84 -8.57
C ILE A 70 -7.49 -10.18 -9.57
N SER A 71 -7.75 -11.11 -10.49
CA SER A 71 -6.84 -11.34 -11.61
C SER A 71 -6.60 -10.02 -12.36
N GLY A 72 -5.33 -9.59 -12.41
CA GLY A 72 -4.90 -8.37 -13.10
C GLY A 72 -5.17 -7.05 -12.37
N GLY A 73 -5.29 -7.01 -11.05
CA GLY A 73 -5.28 -5.75 -10.32
C GLY A 73 -6.13 -5.66 -9.05
N LEU A 74 -6.56 -4.46 -8.74
CA LEU A 74 -7.38 -4.14 -7.58
C LEU A 74 -8.75 -3.62 -7.99
N ILE A 75 -9.79 -4.06 -7.29
CA ILE A 75 -11.13 -3.47 -7.37
C ILE A 75 -11.54 -2.84 -6.05
N VAL A 76 -12.34 -1.81 -6.16
CA VAL A 76 -12.93 -1.11 -5.02
C VAL A 76 -13.96 -2.02 -4.35
N ARG A 77 -13.73 -2.34 -3.07
CA ARG A 77 -14.59 -3.18 -2.24
C ARG A 77 -15.49 -2.37 -1.33
N LYS A 78 -14.98 -1.26 -0.79
CA LYS A 78 -15.71 -0.38 0.12
C LYS A 78 -15.45 1.08 -0.25
N LEU A 79 -16.48 1.88 -0.17
CA LEU A 79 -16.48 3.34 -0.35
C LEU A 79 -17.55 3.97 0.53
N PRO A 80 -17.43 5.27 0.86
CA PRO A 80 -18.55 6.03 1.46
C PRO A 80 -19.82 5.92 0.61
N VAL A 81 -20.96 5.91 1.26
CA VAL A 81 -22.30 5.72 0.62
C VAL A 81 -22.50 6.61 -0.61
N LYS A 82 -22.04 7.87 -0.53
CA LYS A 82 -22.16 8.83 -1.66
C LYS A 82 -21.43 8.38 -2.95
N HIS A 83 -20.53 7.42 -2.85
CA HIS A 83 -19.75 6.87 -3.97
C HIS A 83 -20.06 5.38 -4.22
N GLU A 84 -21.11 4.85 -3.64
CA GLU A 84 -21.46 3.42 -3.71
C GLU A 84 -21.61 2.89 -5.16
N SER A 85 -21.99 3.76 -6.10
CA SER A 85 -22.10 3.41 -7.52
C SER A 85 -20.77 2.97 -8.14
N LEU A 86 -19.63 3.34 -7.52
CA LEU A 86 -18.28 3.01 -8.01
C LEU A 86 -17.72 1.72 -7.40
N LEU A 87 -18.48 0.99 -6.57
CA LEU A 87 -18.07 -0.31 -6.07
C LEU A 87 -17.88 -1.29 -7.24
N GLY A 88 -16.82 -2.09 -7.19
CA GLY A 88 -16.42 -2.99 -8.26
C GLY A 88 -15.58 -2.33 -9.36
N SER A 89 -15.40 -1.00 -9.34
CA SER A 89 -14.49 -0.31 -10.27
C SER A 89 -13.04 -0.73 -10.03
N ARG A 90 -12.27 -0.82 -11.11
CA ARG A 90 -10.84 -1.16 -11.07
C ARG A 90 -10.02 0.10 -10.72
N LEU A 91 -9.05 -0.03 -9.83
CA LEU A 91 -8.04 1.00 -9.61
C LEU A 91 -7.10 1.07 -10.83
N ILE A 92 -6.95 2.26 -11.42
CA ILE A 92 -6.03 2.50 -12.55
C ILE A 92 -4.95 3.52 -12.22
N GLY A 93 -5.10 4.30 -11.17
CA GLY A 93 -4.07 5.24 -10.70
C GLY A 93 -4.45 5.96 -9.41
N ILE A 94 -3.46 6.60 -8.80
CA ILE A 94 -3.59 7.45 -7.61
C ILE A 94 -2.79 8.73 -7.85
N GLU A 95 -3.39 9.89 -7.63
CA GLU A 95 -2.78 11.23 -7.85
C GLU A 95 -2.13 11.40 -9.25
N GLY A 96 -2.70 10.74 -10.27
CA GLY A 96 -2.19 10.76 -11.64
C GLY A 96 -1.08 9.74 -11.91
N ILE A 97 -0.60 9.03 -10.91
CA ILE A 97 0.40 7.97 -11.08
C ILE A 97 -0.32 6.67 -11.42
N PRO A 98 0.06 5.98 -12.51
CA PRO A 98 -0.51 4.69 -12.89
C PRO A 98 -0.34 3.63 -11.80
N VAL A 99 -1.32 2.73 -11.66
CA VAL A 99 -1.30 1.67 -10.65
C VAL A 99 -0.10 0.75 -10.79
N ASP A 100 0.36 0.47 -12.01
CA ASP A 100 1.53 -0.38 -12.26
C ASP A 100 2.81 0.25 -11.72
N THR A 101 2.96 1.58 -11.86
CA THR A 101 4.08 2.30 -11.26
C THR A 101 4.03 2.22 -9.73
N LEU A 102 2.85 2.40 -9.13
CA LEU A 102 2.69 2.30 -7.67
C LEU A 102 2.97 0.87 -7.17
N TYR A 103 2.57 -0.13 -7.94
CA TYR A 103 2.86 -1.53 -7.66
C TYR A 103 4.37 -1.79 -7.57
N GLU A 104 5.12 -1.33 -8.55
CA GLU A 104 6.58 -1.47 -8.58
C GLU A 104 7.26 -0.72 -7.42
N GLU A 105 6.83 0.53 -7.16
CA GLU A 105 7.42 1.33 -6.09
C GLU A 105 7.11 0.79 -4.69
N ILE A 106 5.88 0.33 -4.44
CA ILE A 106 5.52 -0.32 -3.16
C ILE A 106 6.31 -1.61 -2.96
N SER A 107 6.54 -2.37 -4.04
CA SER A 107 7.32 -3.61 -3.99
C SER A 107 8.78 -3.40 -3.57
N LYS A 108 9.33 -2.20 -3.81
CA LYS A 108 10.68 -1.81 -3.35
C LYS A 108 10.74 -1.48 -1.85
N LEU A 109 9.60 -1.29 -1.20
CA LEU A 109 9.51 -0.93 0.22
C LEU A 109 9.11 -2.13 1.11
N TYR A 110 8.46 -3.13 0.52
CA TYR A 110 7.90 -4.26 1.25
C TYR A 110 8.34 -5.58 0.62
N PRO A 111 9.24 -6.32 1.27
CA PRO A 111 9.70 -7.60 0.75
C PRO A 111 8.56 -8.60 0.66
N THR A 112 8.53 -9.37 -0.41
CA THR A 112 7.58 -10.45 -0.62
C THR A 112 8.21 -11.56 -1.45
N GLU A 113 7.76 -12.78 -1.23
CA GLU A 113 8.29 -13.97 -1.90
C GLU A 113 7.78 -14.16 -3.35
N ASN A 114 6.65 -13.49 -3.67
CA ASN A 114 5.96 -13.73 -4.94
C ASN A 114 5.06 -12.55 -5.37
N GLU A 115 4.58 -12.62 -6.62
CA GLU A 115 3.70 -11.59 -7.19
C GLU A 115 2.38 -11.43 -6.42
N THR A 116 1.85 -12.51 -5.82
CA THR A 116 0.65 -12.43 -4.98
C THR A 116 0.90 -11.56 -3.76
N GLY A 117 2.06 -11.66 -3.12
CA GLY A 117 2.45 -10.79 -2.00
C GLY A 117 2.58 -9.33 -2.42
N LYS A 118 3.15 -9.06 -3.59
CA LYS A 118 3.28 -7.69 -4.11
C LYS A 118 1.91 -7.03 -4.33
N ILE A 119 0.97 -7.73 -4.97
CA ILE A 119 -0.37 -7.18 -5.20
C ILE A 119 -1.15 -7.01 -3.88
N LEU A 120 -0.93 -7.87 -2.89
CA LEU A 120 -1.49 -7.71 -1.55
C LEU A 120 -0.92 -6.48 -0.84
N ASN A 121 0.37 -6.19 -0.96
CA ASN A 121 0.97 -4.98 -0.43
C ASN A 121 0.35 -3.73 -1.07
N LEU A 122 0.19 -3.70 -2.39
CA LEU A 122 -0.53 -2.62 -3.04
C LEU A 122 -1.96 -2.49 -2.50
N CYS A 123 -2.68 -3.60 -2.32
CA CYS A 123 -4.03 -3.62 -1.78
C CYS A 123 -4.10 -3.01 -0.37
N TRP A 124 -3.13 -3.31 0.49
CA TRP A 124 -3.08 -2.81 1.87
C TRP A 124 -2.64 -1.36 1.98
N TYR A 125 -1.75 -0.90 1.09
CA TYR A 125 -1.13 0.42 1.22
C TYR A 125 -1.70 1.48 0.29
N ALA A 126 -2.53 1.10 -0.68
CA ALA A 126 -3.14 2.03 -1.64
C ALA A 126 -4.08 3.09 -1.02
N HIS A 127 -4.40 2.99 0.27
CA HIS A 127 -5.18 3.98 1.02
C HIS A 127 -4.40 4.65 2.16
N SER A 128 -3.13 4.27 2.38
CA SER A 128 -2.28 4.77 3.46
C SER A 128 -1.54 6.03 3.04
N HIS A 129 -1.83 7.16 3.69
CA HIS A 129 -1.08 8.41 3.46
C HIS A 129 0.42 8.22 3.76
N THR A 130 0.76 7.57 4.87
CA THR A 130 2.16 7.37 5.29
C THR A 130 3.01 6.68 4.21
N VAL A 131 2.45 5.69 3.52
CA VAL A 131 3.16 4.99 2.44
C VAL A 131 3.13 5.82 1.16
N LEU A 132 1.95 6.32 0.78
CA LEU A 132 1.79 7.05 -0.48
C LEU A 132 2.56 8.38 -0.50
N SER A 133 2.71 9.07 0.62
CA SER A 133 3.50 10.31 0.69
C SER A 133 5.00 10.11 0.44
N LYS A 134 5.52 8.90 0.66
CA LYS A 134 6.91 8.56 0.28
C LYS A 134 7.06 8.37 -1.23
N LEU A 135 6.02 7.92 -1.90
CA LEU A 135 6.01 7.68 -3.34
C LEU A 135 5.54 8.90 -4.13
N ILE A 136 4.73 9.74 -3.50
CA ILE A 136 4.09 10.92 -4.09
C ILE A 136 4.42 12.13 -3.21
N PRO A 137 5.59 12.76 -3.38
CA PRO A 137 6.02 13.88 -2.52
C PRO A 137 5.07 15.08 -2.53
N THR A 138 4.23 15.22 -3.56
CA THR A 138 3.21 16.27 -3.67
C THR A 138 1.89 15.94 -3.00
N LEU A 139 1.74 14.75 -2.44
CA LEU A 139 0.52 14.32 -1.75
C LEU A 139 0.28 15.20 -0.51
N LYS A 140 -0.92 15.77 -0.43
CA LYS A 140 -1.35 16.58 0.71
C LYS A 140 -1.95 15.71 1.81
N ASN A 141 -2.00 16.26 3.04
CA ASN A 141 -2.53 15.53 4.18
C ASN A 141 -4.07 15.57 4.29
N ASP A 142 -4.74 16.35 3.46
CA ASP A 142 -6.19 16.56 3.54
C ASP A 142 -6.99 15.55 2.70
N SER A 143 -6.47 15.16 1.56
CA SER A 143 -7.24 14.37 0.59
C SER A 143 -6.35 13.70 -0.46
N ILE A 144 -6.93 12.73 -1.15
CA ILE A 144 -6.29 11.93 -2.19
C ILE A 144 -7.25 11.68 -3.36
N THR A 145 -6.73 11.67 -4.59
CA THR A 145 -7.50 11.43 -5.81
C THR A 145 -7.21 10.04 -6.37
N TYR A 146 -8.26 9.26 -6.53
CA TYR A 146 -8.22 7.95 -7.19
C TYR A 146 -8.72 8.05 -8.62
N GLN A 147 -8.02 7.41 -9.54
CA GLN A 147 -8.49 7.14 -10.89
C GLN A 147 -9.04 5.71 -10.94
N LEU A 148 -10.29 5.59 -11.33
CA LEU A 148 -11.01 4.32 -11.36
C LEU A 148 -11.54 4.07 -12.76
N ASN A 149 -11.51 2.82 -13.21
CA ASN A 149 -12.24 2.37 -14.39
C ASN A 149 -13.46 1.59 -13.92
N THR A 150 -14.66 2.08 -14.28
CA THR A 150 -15.93 1.45 -13.90
C THR A 150 -16.18 0.14 -14.63
N PRO A 151 -17.08 -0.73 -14.16
CA PRO A 151 -17.48 -1.94 -14.89
C PRO A 151 -17.98 -1.66 -16.32
N ASP A 152 -18.56 -0.49 -16.56
CA ASP A 152 -19.02 0.00 -17.88
C ASP A 152 -17.90 0.65 -18.70
N ASN A 153 -16.63 0.46 -18.29
CA ASN A 153 -15.42 0.95 -18.96
C ASN A 153 -15.30 2.48 -19.07
N HIS A 154 -15.79 3.22 -18.07
CA HIS A 154 -15.61 4.65 -18.00
C HIS A 154 -14.50 5.01 -16.97
N ASN A 155 -13.60 5.89 -17.35
CA ASN A 155 -12.58 6.42 -16.44
C ASN A 155 -13.15 7.57 -15.61
N ILE A 156 -13.13 7.43 -14.29
CA ILE A 156 -13.65 8.38 -13.33
C ILE A 156 -12.55 8.77 -12.34
N ARG A 157 -12.58 10.01 -11.87
CA ARG A 157 -11.75 10.49 -10.77
C ARG A 157 -12.63 10.78 -9.57
N ILE A 158 -12.21 10.29 -8.40
CA ILE A 158 -12.86 10.64 -7.13
C ILE A 158 -11.81 11.18 -6.17
N LYS A 159 -12.18 12.20 -5.41
CA LYS A 159 -11.36 12.78 -4.37
C LYS A 159 -11.95 12.39 -3.01
N LEU A 160 -11.14 11.77 -2.14
CA LEU A 160 -11.53 11.32 -0.82
C LEU A 160 -10.70 12.05 0.25
N PRO A 161 -11.31 12.51 1.36
CA PRO A 161 -10.55 13.05 2.46
C PRO A 161 -9.80 11.94 3.18
N PHE A 162 -8.65 12.25 3.77
CA PHE A 162 -8.05 11.38 4.76
C PHE A 162 -8.79 11.48 6.09
N MET A 163 -8.75 10.42 6.87
CA MET A 163 -9.27 10.34 8.24
C MET A 163 -8.29 9.63 9.15
N PRO A 164 -8.33 9.85 10.47
CA PRO A 164 -7.53 9.10 11.44
C PRO A 164 -7.76 7.59 11.33
N GLU A 165 -6.74 6.81 11.67
CA GLU A 165 -6.80 5.34 11.56
C GLU A 165 -7.93 4.73 12.40
N GLU A 166 -8.20 5.26 13.59
CA GLU A 166 -9.28 4.82 14.46
C GLU A 166 -10.65 5.01 13.80
N GLU A 167 -10.89 6.19 13.22
CA GLU A 167 -12.12 6.47 12.48
C GLU A 167 -12.25 5.59 11.23
N TRP A 168 -11.12 5.34 10.56
CA TRP A 168 -11.10 4.45 9.40
C TRP A 168 -11.44 3.01 9.77
N LYS A 169 -10.94 2.50 10.90
CA LYS A 169 -11.29 1.16 11.40
C LYS A 169 -12.77 1.03 11.66
N GLU A 170 -13.36 1.98 12.42
CA GLU A 170 -14.78 2.01 12.68
C GLU A 170 -15.60 2.08 11.39
N TRP A 171 -15.23 2.99 10.47
CA TRP A 171 -15.86 3.08 9.17
C TRP A 171 -15.75 1.77 8.39
N ASN A 172 -14.57 1.18 8.31
CA ASN A 172 -14.34 -0.06 7.57
C ASN A 172 -15.17 -1.23 8.12
N ASP A 173 -15.31 -1.32 9.43
CA ASP A 173 -16.08 -2.40 10.08
C ASP A 173 -17.58 -2.24 9.87
N THR A 174 -18.09 -1.00 9.81
CA THR A 174 -19.51 -0.72 9.54
C THR A 174 -19.89 -0.89 8.08
N GLN A 175 -18.94 -0.80 7.13
CA GLN A 175 -19.22 -0.94 5.71
C GLN A 175 -19.40 -2.42 5.31
N LYS A 176 -20.59 -2.74 4.78
CA LYS A 176 -20.84 -4.07 4.20
C LYS A 176 -20.05 -4.22 2.89
N ASP A 177 -19.47 -5.39 2.67
CA ASP A 177 -18.84 -5.73 1.37
C ASP A 177 -19.93 -5.98 0.32
N LYS A 178 -20.26 -4.94 -0.42
CA LYS A 178 -21.25 -4.98 -1.51
C LYS A 178 -20.63 -5.22 -2.88
N SER A 179 -19.31 -5.32 -2.98
CA SER A 179 -18.63 -5.46 -4.26
C SER A 179 -18.90 -6.81 -4.94
N ARG A 180 -19.22 -7.85 -4.15
CA ARG A 180 -19.49 -9.19 -4.67
C ARG A 180 -20.68 -9.25 -5.62
N SER A 181 -21.69 -8.43 -5.40
CA SER A 181 -22.90 -8.40 -6.26
C SER A 181 -22.69 -7.63 -7.58
N LYS A 182 -21.61 -6.87 -7.69
CA LYS A 182 -21.30 -6.03 -8.86
C LYS A 182 -20.16 -6.57 -9.73
N ILE A 183 -19.53 -7.67 -9.34
CA ILE A 183 -18.52 -8.32 -10.18
C ILE A 183 -19.25 -9.12 -11.23
N PRO A 184 -19.04 -8.86 -12.53
CA PRO A 184 -19.54 -9.72 -13.58
C PRO A 184 -18.99 -11.14 -13.35
N THR A 185 -19.86 -12.12 -13.32
CA THR A 185 -19.53 -13.56 -13.18
C THR A 185 -18.87 -14.13 -14.43
N THR A 186 -18.42 -13.29 -15.35
CA THR A 186 -17.81 -13.69 -16.61
C THR A 186 -16.38 -14.18 -16.36
N ASN A 187 -16.30 -15.51 -16.37
CA ASN A 187 -15.10 -16.33 -16.59
C ASN A 187 -13.89 -16.10 -15.68
N LEU A 188 -13.97 -16.68 -14.48
CA LEU A 188 -12.81 -17.27 -13.84
C LEU A 188 -12.54 -18.63 -14.51
N SER A 189 -12.01 -18.63 -15.73
CA SER A 189 -11.28 -19.79 -16.23
C SER A 189 -9.88 -19.72 -15.64
N PHE A 190 -9.62 -20.66 -14.75
CA PHE A 190 -8.30 -20.97 -14.21
C PHE A 190 -7.40 -21.55 -15.32
#